data_80052beb87e429c7f8da5dc0bb48f4d6
#
_entry.id   80052beb87e429c7f8da5dc0bb48f4d6
#
_cell.length_a   1.000
_cell.length_b   1.000
_cell.length_c   1.000
_cell.angle_alpha   90.00
_cell.angle_beta   90.00
_cell.angle_gamma   90.00
#
_symmetry.space_group_name_H-M   'P 1'
#
loop_
_entity.id
_entity.type
_entity.pdbx_description
1 polymer ?
#
loop_
_entity_poly.entity_id
_entity_poly.type
_entity_poly.pdbx_seq_one_letter_code
_entity_poly.pdbx_strand_id
1 'polypeptide(L)'
;AYFEEDTQLRDILITGGDALMSQNKTLRNILEAVYRMACRKRKANQARPDGEKYAELQRVRLGSRLPAYLPMRIDDQLVEVLKEFREKASAVGVKQFVIQTHFQSPLEVTPEAREAIRKILSAGWLITNQLVYTVAASRCGHTTRLRQVLNSLGVVCYYTFSVKGFGENYAVFTPNSRSMQEQQEEKLFGRMTEEQTAELDAALTGEGNTAGRIRRFMKKHRLPFLATDRSVLNLPAIGKSMTFRLVGITAEGKRILRFDHDRTRRHSPIIDRMGEIYIVENKSVAAYLRQLEKMGEDAEDYASIWGYTHGQTEPRFGLYVYPDFPFGVTDRVSNLELE
;
A
#
# COMPACT_ATOMS: atom_id res chain seq x y z
N ALA A 1 -16.97 -14.93 -15.63
CA ALA A 1 -16.96 -14.40 -16.98
C ALA A 1 -15.88 -13.33 -17.18
N TYR A 2 -15.94 -12.16 -16.50
CA TYR A 2 -15.01 -11.04 -16.77
C TYR A 2 -13.51 -11.44 -16.71
N PHE A 3 -13.04 -12.03 -15.61
CA PHE A 3 -11.65 -12.49 -15.49
C PHE A 3 -11.28 -13.63 -16.47
N GLU A 4 -12.26 -14.37 -16.96
CA GLU A 4 -12.03 -15.55 -17.78
C GLU A 4 -11.57 -15.18 -19.21
N GLU A 5 -12.06 -14.07 -19.73
CA GLU A 5 -11.81 -13.60 -21.09
C GLU A 5 -10.87 -12.40 -21.17
N ASP A 6 -10.40 -11.92 -20.02
CA ASP A 6 -9.53 -10.76 -19.96
C ASP A 6 -8.10 -11.10 -20.38
N THR A 7 -7.50 -10.24 -21.21
CA THR A 7 -6.15 -10.42 -21.78
C THR A 7 -5.04 -9.77 -20.97
N GLN A 8 -5.34 -9.11 -19.85
CA GLN A 8 -4.34 -8.36 -19.07
C GLN A 8 -4.31 -8.72 -17.59
N LEU A 9 -5.45 -9.06 -16.98
CA LEU A 9 -5.58 -9.29 -15.55
C LEU A 9 -4.99 -10.65 -15.14
N ARG A 10 -3.89 -10.61 -14.41
CA ARG A 10 -3.14 -11.78 -13.90
C ARG A 10 -3.23 -11.94 -12.38
N ASP A 11 -3.91 -11.03 -11.72
CA ASP A 11 -3.99 -10.91 -10.26
C ASP A 11 -5.45 -10.78 -9.84
N ILE A 12 -5.91 -11.63 -8.95
CA ILE A 12 -7.25 -11.58 -8.38
C ILE A 12 -7.18 -11.33 -6.88
N LEU A 13 -7.89 -10.33 -6.40
CA LEU A 13 -8.11 -10.08 -4.98
C LEU A 13 -9.54 -10.47 -4.61
N ILE A 14 -9.66 -11.48 -3.77
CA ILE A 14 -10.93 -11.88 -3.16
C ILE A 14 -11.10 -11.08 -1.88
N THR A 15 -12.11 -10.25 -1.85
CA THR A 15 -12.48 -9.38 -0.75
C THR A 15 -14.00 -9.20 -0.75
N GLY A 16 -14.54 -8.29 0.05
CA GLY A 16 -15.98 -8.08 0.18
C GLY A 16 -16.43 -8.49 1.58
N GLY A 17 -16.43 -7.53 2.51
CA GLY A 17 -16.34 -7.82 3.93
C GLY A 17 -14.92 -8.31 4.24
N ASP A 18 -14.80 -9.48 4.83
CA ASP A 18 -13.51 -10.13 5.09
C ASP A 18 -13.50 -11.53 4.48
N ALA A 19 -12.52 -11.82 3.62
CA ALA A 19 -12.49 -13.08 2.87
C ALA A 19 -12.44 -14.32 3.78
N LEU A 20 -11.78 -14.24 4.93
CA LEU A 20 -11.63 -15.35 5.86
C LEU A 20 -12.78 -15.47 6.87
N MET A 21 -13.72 -14.50 6.91
CA MET A 21 -14.96 -14.62 7.70
C MET A 21 -15.91 -15.69 7.16
N SER A 22 -15.80 -16.00 5.89
CA SER A 22 -16.62 -17.06 5.29
C SER A 22 -16.35 -18.43 5.94
N GLN A 23 -17.36 -19.27 5.99
CA GLN A 23 -17.17 -20.66 6.38
C GLN A 23 -16.14 -21.34 5.46
N ASN A 24 -15.38 -22.30 5.98
CA ASN A 24 -14.35 -23.03 5.22
C ASN A 24 -14.92 -23.68 3.95
N LYS A 25 -16.15 -24.19 3.99
CA LYS A 25 -16.86 -24.73 2.81
C LYS A 25 -17.08 -23.67 1.74
N THR A 26 -17.53 -22.48 2.13
CA THR A 26 -17.78 -21.36 1.21
C THR A 26 -16.46 -20.88 0.59
N LEU A 27 -15.43 -20.70 1.41
CA LEU A 27 -14.10 -20.30 0.92
C LEU A 27 -13.55 -21.35 -0.06
N ARG A 28 -13.64 -22.64 0.27
CA ARG A 28 -13.24 -23.74 -0.63
C ARG A 28 -13.95 -23.65 -1.98
N ASN A 29 -15.26 -23.40 -1.99
CA ASN A 29 -16.04 -23.24 -3.23
C ASN A 29 -15.58 -22.05 -4.06
N ILE A 30 -15.30 -20.91 -3.42
CA ILE A 30 -14.78 -19.72 -4.10
C ILE A 30 -13.40 -20.01 -4.73
N LEU A 31 -12.49 -20.59 -3.96
CA LEU A 31 -11.16 -20.95 -4.42
C LEU A 31 -11.19 -21.99 -5.54
N GLU A 32 -12.10 -22.98 -5.45
CA GLU A 32 -12.31 -23.96 -6.50
C GLU A 32 -12.85 -23.32 -7.81
N ALA A 33 -13.71 -22.31 -7.70
CA ALA A 33 -14.18 -21.55 -8.87
C ALA A 33 -13.01 -20.78 -9.53
N VAL A 34 -12.10 -20.20 -8.73
CA VAL A 34 -10.88 -19.54 -9.22
C VAL A 34 -9.95 -20.54 -9.92
N TYR A 35 -9.74 -21.70 -9.32
CA TYR A 35 -8.94 -22.77 -9.92
C TYR A 35 -9.52 -23.23 -11.27
N ARG A 36 -10.81 -23.50 -11.34
CA ARG A 36 -11.49 -23.89 -12.58
C ARG A 36 -11.38 -22.82 -13.65
N MET A 37 -11.48 -21.55 -13.29
CA MET A 37 -11.26 -20.43 -14.20
C MET A 37 -9.83 -20.45 -14.75
N ALA A 38 -8.82 -20.63 -13.92
CA ALA A 38 -7.42 -20.71 -14.35
C ALA A 38 -7.20 -21.89 -15.33
N CYS A 39 -7.78 -23.04 -15.04
CA CYS A 39 -7.75 -24.20 -15.95
C CYS A 39 -8.37 -23.88 -17.30
N ARG A 40 -9.56 -23.24 -17.34
CA ARG A 40 -10.22 -22.89 -18.61
C ARG A 40 -9.41 -21.90 -19.44
N LYS A 41 -8.85 -20.86 -18.81
CA LYS A 41 -7.97 -19.88 -19.50
C LYS A 41 -6.77 -20.58 -20.14
N ARG A 42 -6.08 -21.41 -19.37
CA ARG A 42 -4.92 -22.15 -19.87
C ARG A 42 -5.28 -23.09 -21.03
N LYS A 43 -6.38 -23.81 -20.91
CA LYS A 43 -6.88 -24.68 -22.00
C LYS A 43 -7.25 -23.88 -23.25
N ALA A 44 -7.94 -22.75 -23.09
CA ALA A 44 -8.30 -21.89 -24.22
C ALA A 44 -7.06 -21.32 -24.93
N ASN A 45 -6.01 -20.98 -24.17
CA ASN A 45 -4.77 -20.42 -24.72
C ASN A 45 -3.97 -21.42 -25.58
N GLN A 46 -4.17 -22.73 -25.43
CA GLN A 46 -3.52 -23.73 -26.27
C GLN A 46 -3.88 -23.62 -27.75
N ALA A 47 -5.10 -23.17 -28.06
CA ALA A 47 -5.59 -23.01 -29.42
C ALA A 47 -5.55 -21.55 -29.92
N ARG A 48 -5.13 -20.58 -29.10
CA ARG A 48 -5.12 -19.16 -29.45
C ARG A 48 -3.75 -18.72 -29.93
N PRO A 49 -3.68 -17.90 -31.00
CA PRO A 49 -2.42 -17.33 -31.47
C PRO A 49 -1.85 -16.37 -30.42
N ASP A 50 -0.53 -16.17 -30.50
CA ASP A 50 0.16 -15.17 -29.69
C ASP A 50 -0.41 -13.77 -29.96
N GLY A 51 -0.59 -12.98 -28.92
CA GLY A 51 -1.24 -11.67 -28.99
C GLY A 51 -2.75 -11.70 -28.78
N GLU A 52 -3.40 -12.85 -28.90
CA GLU A 52 -4.85 -13.02 -28.63
C GLU A 52 -5.12 -13.90 -27.39
N LYS A 53 -4.09 -14.35 -26.72
CA LYS A 53 -4.20 -15.19 -25.51
C LYS A 53 -4.83 -14.43 -24.36
N TYR A 54 -5.63 -15.11 -23.57
CA TYR A 54 -6.12 -14.60 -22.29
C TYR A 54 -4.98 -14.51 -21.28
N ALA A 55 -4.99 -13.51 -20.41
CA ALA A 55 -4.02 -13.43 -19.32
C ALA A 55 -4.20 -14.61 -18.36
N GLU A 56 -3.16 -15.42 -18.19
CA GLU A 56 -3.17 -16.51 -17.22
C GLU A 56 -3.01 -15.97 -15.80
N LEU A 57 -3.73 -16.58 -14.86
CA LEU A 57 -3.73 -16.16 -13.46
C LEU A 57 -2.39 -16.49 -12.82
N GLN A 58 -1.69 -15.49 -12.28
CA GLN A 58 -0.39 -15.65 -11.63
C GLN A 58 -0.43 -15.41 -10.12
N ARG A 59 -1.39 -14.59 -9.65
CA ARG A 59 -1.51 -14.23 -8.24
C ARG A 59 -2.94 -14.33 -7.76
N VAL A 60 -3.11 -14.94 -6.58
CA VAL A 60 -4.37 -14.94 -5.83
C VAL A 60 -4.14 -14.30 -4.47
N ARG A 61 -4.97 -13.33 -4.13
CA ARG A 61 -4.94 -12.63 -2.85
C ARG A 61 -6.26 -12.76 -2.12
N LEU A 62 -6.20 -12.97 -0.82
CA LEU A 62 -7.35 -12.90 0.09
C LEU A 62 -7.18 -11.71 1.02
N GLY A 63 -8.11 -10.77 0.98
CA GLY A 63 -8.12 -9.61 1.87
C GLY A 63 -8.78 -9.95 3.20
N SER A 64 -8.03 -9.86 4.31
CA SER A 64 -8.55 -10.21 5.64
C SER A 64 -7.85 -9.45 6.76
N ARG A 65 -8.63 -8.96 7.71
CA ARG A 65 -8.15 -8.41 8.99
C ARG A 65 -8.17 -9.43 10.13
N LEU A 66 -8.69 -10.62 9.91
CA LEU A 66 -8.81 -11.64 10.97
C LEU A 66 -7.50 -12.00 11.65
N PRO A 67 -6.34 -12.06 10.96
CA PRO A 67 -5.07 -12.31 11.64
C PRO A 67 -4.75 -11.29 12.74
N ALA A 68 -5.30 -10.07 12.66
CA ALA A 68 -5.10 -9.02 13.65
C ALA A 68 -6.13 -9.07 14.79
N TYR A 69 -7.43 -9.19 14.50
CA TYR A 69 -8.45 -9.00 15.53
C TYR A 69 -9.31 -10.24 15.86
N LEU A 70 -9.21 -11.29 15.07
CA LEU A 70 -9.82 -12.58 15.37
C LEU A 70 -8.89 -13.73 14.93
N PRO A 71 -7.66 -13.78 15.45
CA PRO A 71 -6.63 -14.74 15.00
C PRO A 71 -7.05 -16.20 15.19
N MET A 72 -7.91 -16.50 16.15
CA MET A 72 -8.43 -17.85 16.42
C MET A 72 -9.23 -18.44 15.25
N ARG A 73 -9.70 -17.58 14.33
CA ARG A 73 -10.36 -18.04 13.09
C ARG A 73 -9.38 -18.76 12.15
N ILE A 74 -8.09 -18.54 12.32
CA ILE A 74 -7.04 -19.21 11.55
C ILE A 74 -6.77 -20.58 12.19
N ASP A 75 -7.73 -21.46 12.06
CA ASP A 75 -7.67 -22.84 12.55
C ASP A 75 -7.00 -23.79 11.53
N ASP A 76 -6.76 -25.03 11.96
CA ASP A 76 -6.07 -26.00 11.11
C ASP A 76 -6.93 -26.43 9.91
N GLN A 77 -8.24 -26.37 10.01
CA GLN A 77 -9.13 -26.65 8.88
C GLN A 77 -9.03 -25.57 7.81
N LEU A 78 -8.91 -24.31 8.20
CA LEU A 78 -8.65 -23.22 7.24
C LEU A 78 -7.28 -23.37 6.59
N VAL A 79 -6.25 -23.71 7.37
CA VAL A 79 -4.90 -23.96 6.85
C VAL A 79 -4.92 -25.06 5.79
N GLU A 80 -5.67 -26.12 6.01
CA GLU A 80 -5.81 -27.20 5.02
C GLU A 80 -6.49 -26.71 3.74
N VAL A 81 -7.55 -25.90 3.83
CA VAL A 81 -8.17 -25.29 2.63
C VAL A 81 -7.17 -24.46 1.83
N LEU A 82 -6.32 -23.69 2.52
CA LEU A 82 -5.31 -22.86 1.88
C LEU A 82 -4.22 -23.71 1.20
N LYS A 83 -3.77 -24.80 1.84
CA LYS A 83 -2.78 -25.74 1.28
C LYS A 83 -3.31 -26.43 0.04
N GLU A 84 -4.49 -27.06 0.14
CA GLU A 84 -5.14 -27.75 -0.98
C GLU A 84 -5.27 -26.85 -2.21
N PHE A 85 -5.70 -25.62 -1.99
CA PHE A 85 -5.84 -24.66 -3.09
C PHE A 85 -4.48 -24.30 -3.69
N ARG A 86 -3.48 -24.01 -2.85
CA ARG A 86 -2.13 -23.67 -3.32
C ARG A 86 -1.54 -24.78 -4.18
N GLU A 87 -1.65 -26.05 -3.75
CA GLU A 87 -1.13 -27.19 -4.50
C GLU A 87 -1.81 -27.32 -5.86
N LYS A 88 -3.13 -27.29 -5.91
CA LYS A 88 -3.89 -27.38 -7.17
C LYS A 88 -3.58 -26.21 -8.11
N ALA A 89 -3.61 -25.00 -7.59
CA ALA A 89 -3.46 -23.80 -8.41
C ALA A 89 -2.01 -23.60 -8.90
N SER A 90 -1.00 -24.03 -8.13
CA SER A 90 0.39 -24.03 -8.57
C SER A 90 0.60 -24.92 -9.80
N ALA A 91 -0.06 -26.07 -9.88
CA ALA A 91 0.02 -26.98 -11.02
C ALA A 91 -0.51 -26.37 -12.33
N VAL A 92 -1.35 -25.33 -12.25
CA VAL A 92 -1.91 -24.62 -13.40
C VAL A 92 -1.32 -23.22 -13.59
N GLY A 93 -0.16 -22.93 -12.98
CA GLY A 93 0.64 -21.74 -13.27
C GLY A 93 0.45 -20.58 -12.29
N VAL A 94 -0.39 -20.69 -11.26
CA VAL A 94 -0.48 -19.67 -10.22
C VAL A 94 0.79 -19.71 -9.36
N LYS A 95 1.49 -18.60 -9.26
CA LYS A 95 2.82 -18.52 -8.62
C LYS A 95 2.77 -17.86 -7.23
N GLN A 96 1.80 -17.00 -6.97
CA GLN A 96 1.76 -16.20 -5.75
C GLN A 96 0.40 -16.32 -5.04
N PHE A 97 0.46 -16.67 -3.77
CA PHE A 97 -0.67 -16.84 -2.86
C PHE A 97 -0.46 -15.89 -1.69
N VAL A 98 -1.36 -14.94 -1.49
CA VAL A 98 -1.13 -13.83 -0.55
C VAL A 98 -2.34 -13.61 0.34
N ILE A 99 -2.13 -13.59 1.63
CA ILE A 99 -3.08 -13.00 2.59
C ILE A 99 -2.69 -11.52 2.74
N GLN A 100 -3.61 -10.64 2.35
CA GLN A 100 -3.43 -9.20 2.45
C GLN A 100 -4.14 -8.71 3.70
N THR A 101 -3.36 -8.38 4.73
CA THR A 101 -3.87 -8.04 6.05
C THR A 101 -3.65 -6.56 6.41
N HIS A 102 -4.21 -6.14 7.54
CA HIS A 102 -4.22 -4.76 8.02
C HIS A 102 -3.96 -4.70 9.53
N PHE A 103 -2.73 -5.02 9.96
CA PHE A 103 -2.28 -4.67 11.31
C PHE A 103 -2.06 -3.16 11.39
N GLN A 104 -2.63 -2.52 12.38
CA GLN A 104 -2.54 -1.07 12.59
C GLN A 104 -1.62 -0.71 13.75
N SER A 105 -1.39 -1.64 14.68
CA SER A 105 -0.62 -1.42 15.90
C SER A 105 0.23 -2.63 16.25
N PRO A 106 1.44 -2.44 16.82
CA PRO A 106 2.20 -3.53 17.42
C PRO A 106 1.42 -4.30 18.49
N LEU A 107 0.45 -3.64 19.15
CA LEU A 107 -0.39 -4.26 20.18
C LEU A 107 -1.38 -5.30 19.63
N GLU A 108 -1.69 -5.24 18.35
CA GLU A 108 -2.50 -6.28 17.68
C GLU A 108 -1.73 -7.57 17.42
N VAL A 109 -0.39 -7.54 17.58
CA VAL A 109 0.47 -8.72 17.37
C VAL A 109 0.55 -9.55 18.67
N THR A 110 -0.59 -10.03 19.10
CA THR A 110 -0.74 -10.90 20.28
C THR A 110 -0.10 -12.29 20.05
N PRO A 111 0.07 -13.13 21.08
CA PRO A 111 0.52 -14.51 20.91
C PRO A 111 -0.35 -15.30 19.91
N GLU A 112 -1.67 -15.12 19.94
CA GLU A 112 -2.61 -15.75 19.03
C GLU A 112 -2.45 -15.25 17.60
N ALA A 113 -2.20 -13.94 17.42
CA ALA A 113 -1.92 -13.36 16.10
C ALA A 113 -0.60 -13.90 15.53
N ARG A 114 0.43 -14.07 16.36
CA ARG A 114 1.71 -14.71 15.95
C ARG A 114 1.49 -16.14 15.48
N GLU A 115 0.69 -16.89 16.22
CA GLU A 115 0.34 -18.27 15.84
C GLU A 115 -0.46 -18.31 14.53
N ALA A 116 -1.43 -17.42 14.35
CA ALA A 116 -2.18 -17.28 13.10
C ALA A 116 -1.26 -16.97 11.90
N ILE A 117 -0.30 -16.03 12.07
CA ILE A 117 0.71 -15.73 11.07
C ILE A 117 1.52 -16.98 10.73
N ARG A 118 2.03 -17.68 11.74
CA ARG A 118 2.81 -18.91 11.56
C ARG A 118 2.03 -19.97 10.78
N LYS A 119 0.77 -20.17 11.09
CA LYS A 119 -0.14 -21.11 10.42
C LYS A 119 -0.33 -20.75 8.94
N ILE A 120 -0.59 -19.48 8.63
CA ILE A 120 -0.75 -19.02 7.24
C ILE A 120 0.56 -19.25 6.45
N LEU A 121 1.70 -18.88 7.02
CA LEU A 121 3.00 -19.10 6.39
C LEU A 121 3.28 -20.59 6.17
N SER A 122 2.90 -21.47 7.12
CA SER A 122 3.05 -22.92 6.97
C SER A 122 2.19 -23.52 5.85
N ALA A 123 1.09 -22.86 5.47
CA ALA A 123 0.31 -23.20 4.28
C ALA A 123 0.99 -22.78 2.97
N GLY A 124 2.14 -22.11 3.04
CA GLY A 124 2.88 -21.59 1.88
C GLY A 124 2.26 -20.34 1.26
N TRP A 125 1.46 -19.60 2.03
CA TRP A 125 0.93 -18.31 1.65
C TRP A 125 1.80 -17.19 2.21
N LEU A 126 2.07 -16.19 1.39
CA LEU A 126 2.71 -14.95 1.83
C LEU A 126 1.70 -14.09 2.59
N ILE A 127 2.21 -13.28 3.51
CA ILE A 127 1.37 -12.30 4.21
C ILE A 127 1.92 -10.92 3.90
N THR A 128 1.04 -10.02 3.44
CA THR A 128 1.37 -8.61 3.22
C THR A 128 0.53 -7.75 4.13
N ASN A 129 1.13 -6.77 4.78
CA ASN A 129 0.43 -5.81 5.61
C ASN A 129 0.20 -4.49 4.88
N GLN A 130 -1.03 -3.99 4.95
CA GLN A 130 -1.40 -2.65 4.51
C GLN A 130 -1.80 -1.83 5.73
N LEU A 131 -0.98 -0.85 6.07
CA LEU A 131 -1.28 0.06 7.17
C LEU A 131 -2.21 1.17 6.68
N VAL A 132 -3.33 1.38 7.35
CA VAL A 132 -4.14 2.59 7.18
C VAL A 132 -3.68 3.63 8.19
N TYR A 133 -3.33 4.82 7.73
CA TYR A 133 -2.70 5.83 8.56
C TYR A 133 -3.74 6.61 9.38
N THR A 134 -4.11 6.02 10.51
CA THR A 134 -5.00 6.64 11.49
C THR A 134 -4.21 7.56 12.42
N VAL A 135 -4.90 8.43 13.16
CA VAL A 135 -4.25 9.30 14.17
C VAL A 135 -3.46 8.45 15.17
N ALA A 136 -4.04 7.36 15.67
CA ALA A 136 -3.36 6.46 16.61
C ALA A 136 -2.12 5.77 16.01
N ALA A 137 -2.21 5.30 14.75
CA ALA A 137 -1.11 4.66 14.06
C ALA A 137 -0.04 5.63 13.56
N SER A 138 -0.30 6.94 13.65
CA SER A 138 0.59 7.98 13.15
C SER A 138 1.52 8.58 14.20
N ARG A 139 1.47 8.09 15.43
CA ARG A 139 2.38 8.53 16.50
C ARG A 139 3.82 8.20 16.15
N CYS A 140 4.76 9.06 16.55
CA CYS A 140 6.19 8.90 16.29
C CYS A 140 6.70 7.50 16.71
N GLY A 141 7.47 6.87 15.84
CA GLY A 141 8.01 5.52 16.05
C GLY A 141 7.02 4.36 15.96
N HIS A 142 5.72 4.63 15.91
CA HIS A 142 4.69 3.59 15.92
C HIS A 142 4.75 2.68 14.67
N THR A 143 4.82 3.28 13.49
CA THR A 143 4.93 2.53 12.24
C THR A 143 6.24 1.78 12.14
N THR A 144 7.35 2.39 12.59
CA THR A 144 8.66 1.74 12.65
C THR A 144 8.61 0.49 13.53
N ARG A 145 8.03 0.61 14.72
CA ARG A 145 7.89 -0.54 15.63
C ARG A 145 7.00 -1.64 15.06
N LEU A 146 5.87 -1.26 14.46
CA LEU A 146 4.97 -2.22 13.80
C LEU A 146 5.70 -2.99 12.69
N ARG A 147 6.43 -2.30 11.82
CA ARG A 147 7.21 -2.94 10.74
C ARG A 147 8.26 -3.90 11.28
N GLN A 148 9.01 -3.50 12.31
CA GLN A 148 10.01 -4.38 12.93
C GLN A 148 9.37 -5.67 13.44
N VAL A 149 8.25 -5.56 14.16
CA VAL A 149 7.55 -6.72 14.71
C VAL A 149 6.98 -7.61 13.60
N LEU A 150 6.33 -7.04 12.60
CA LEU A 150 5.75 -7.80 11.50
C LEU A 150 6.82 -8.46 10.64
N ASN A 151 7.89 -7.75 10.30
CA ASN A 151 8.98 -8.30 9.51
C ASN A 151 9.68 -9.47 10.22
N SER A 152 9.85 -9.39 11.56
CA SER A 152 10.42 -10.50 12.35
C SER A 152 9.56 -11.77 12.31
N LEU A 153 8.29 -11.66 11.94
CA LEU A 153 7.35 -12.77 11.80
C LEU A 153 7.18 -13.24 10.34
N GLY A 154 7.92 -12.65 9.40
CA GLY A 154 7.81 -12.99 7.98
C GLY A 154 6.66 -12.30 7.24
N VAL A 155 6.07 -11.26 7.83
CA VAL A 155 5.03 -10.44 7.19
C VAL A 155 5.68 -9.30 6.42
N VAL A 156 5.35 -9.16 5.14
CA VAL A 156 5.85 -8.09 4.29
C VAL A 156 5.00 -6.84 4.48
N CYS A 157 5.60 -5.77 4.96
CA CYS A 157 4.95 -4.46 5.03
C CYS A 157 4.89 -3.88 3.62
N TYR A 158 3.68 -3.77 3.06
CA TYR A 158 3.48 -3.52 1.64
C TYR A 158 3.10 -2.07 1.34
N TYR A 159 2.05 -1.54 1.97
CA TYR A 159 1.57 -0.19 1.76
C TYR A 159 1.18 0.50 3.06
N THR A 160 1.39 1.83 3.08
CA THR A 160 0.72 2.73 4.02
C THR A 160 -0.31 3.56 3.27
N PHE A 161 -1.58 3.43 3.64
CA PHE A 161 -2.68 4.16 3.04
C PHE A 161 -3.01 5.41 3.83
N SER A 162 -3.13 6.54 3.15
CA SER A 162 -3.79 7.74 3.65
C SER A 162 -5.16 7.87 3.03
N VAL A 163 -6.20 7.94 3.85
CA VAL A 163 -7.59 8.13 3.39
C VAL A 163 -7.91 9.63 3.37
N LYS A 164 -8.41 10.11 2.26
CA LYS A 164 -8.67 11.54 2.01
C LYS A 164 -10.09 11.77 1.52
N GLY A 165 -10.59 12.98 1.77
CA GLY A 165 -11.80 13.49 1.17
C GLY A 165 -13.13 13.02 1.79
N PHE A 166 -13.10 12.26 2.89
CA PHE A 166 -14.30 11.83 3.60
C PHE A 166 -14.43 12.60 4.91
N GLY A 167 -15.32 13.59 4.95
CA GLY A 167 -15.54 14.44 6.12
C GLY A 167 -15.95 13.64 7.37
N GLU A 168 -16.72 12.58 7.19
CA GLU A 168 -17.14 11.67 8.27
C GLU A 168 -15.98 10.92 8.93
N ASN A 169 -14.86 10.83 8.26
CA ASN A 169 -13.68 10.14 8.78
C ASN A 169 -12.66 11.09 9.43
N TYR A 170 -13.03 12.34 9.68
CA TYR A 170 -12.11 13.36 10.21
C TYR A 170 -11.48 12.96 11.55
N ALA A 171 -12.20 12.23 12.39
CA ALA A 171 -11.72 11.81 13.71
C ALA A 171 -10.67 10.71 13.64
N VAL A 172 -10.68 9.91 12.58
CA VAL A 172 -9.90 8.67 12.48
C VAL A 172 -8.61 8.85 11.69
N PHE A 173 -8.66 9.50 10.53
CA PHE A 173 -7.53 9.54 9.61
C PHE A 173 -6.68 10.80 9.73
N THR A 174 -5.39 10.67 9.40
CA THR A 174 -4.42 11.76 9.43
C THR A 174 -4.49 12.65 8.20
N PRO A 175 -3.98 13.89 8.28
CA PRO A 175 -3.73 14.70 7.09
C PRO A 175 -2.55 14.09 6.28
N ASN A 176 -2.50 14.42 5.00
CA ASN A 176 -1.51 13.87 4.08
C ASN A 176 -0.08 14.29 4.43
N SER A 177 0.08 15.51 4.99
CA SER A 177 1.39 16.01 5.45
C SER A 177 2.04 15.10 6.48
N ARG A 178 1.28 14.50 7.40
CA ARG A 178 1.84 13.55 8.38
C ARG A 178 2.38 12.28 7.71
N SER A 179 1.67 11.76 6.72
CA SER A 179 2.18 10.62 5.96
C SER A 179 3.48 10.95 5.21
N MET A 180 3.59 12.18 4.69
CA MET A 180 4.82 12.64 4.06
C MET A 180 5.96 12.77 5.06
N GLN A 181 5.69 13.36 6.23
CA GLN A 181 6.65 13.48 7.32
C GLN A 181 7.17 12.10 7.74
N GLU A 182 6.28 11.17 8.07
CA GLU A 182 6.66 9.80 8.43
C GLU A 182 7.53 9.14 7.36
N GLN A 183 7.14 9.28 6.12
CA GLN A 183 7.85 8.66 5.01
C GLN A 183 9.27 9.20 4.85
N GLN A 184 9.52 10.44 5.16
CA GLN A 184 10.83 11.08 4.98
C GLN A 184 11.68 11.05 6.25
N GLU A 185 11.10 11.22 7.43
CA GLU A 185 11.80 11.43 8.69
C GLU A 185 11.93 10.18 9.56
N GLU A 186 10.85 9.48 9.86
CA GLU A 186 10.90 8.37 10.82
C GLU A 186 11.86 7.23 10.43
N LYS A 187 12.20 7.15 9.16
CA LYS A 187 13.14 6.15 8.65
C LYS A 187 14.58 6.48 8.93
N LEU A 188 14.86 7.73 9.21
CA LEU A 188 16.18 8.22 9.62
C LEU A 188 16.32 8.24 11.14
N PHE A 189 15.21 8.09 11.86
CA PHE A 189 15.17 8.18 13.32
C PHE A 189 16.14 7.19 13.99
N GLY A 190 16.94 7.69 14.92
CA GLY A 190 17.95 6.89 15.64
C GLY A 190 19.25 6.65 14.85
N ARG A 191 19.41 7.26 13.66
CA ARG A 191 20.64 7.21 12.86
C ARG A 191 21.30 8.56 12.65
N MET A 192 20.74 9.62 13.22
CA MET A 192 21.24 10.97 13.12
C MET A 192 21.88 11.40 14.43
N THR A 193 22.95 12.21 14.35
CA THR A 193 23.48 12.95 15.49
C THR A 193 22.58 14.14 15.80
N GLU A 194 22.74 14.76 16.96
CA GLU A 194 22.01 15.98 17.34
C GLU A 194 22.22 17.12 16.33
N GLU A 195 23.45 17.29 15.83
CA GLU A 195 23.74 18.30 14.81
C GLU A 195 23.05 18.01 13.50
N GLN A 196 23.01 16.74 13.09
CA GLN A 196 22.28 16.33 11.88
C GLN A 196 20.77 16.54 12.04
N THR A 197 20.23 16.29 13.23
CA THR A 197 18.83 16.54 13.53
C THR A 197 18.51 18.03 13.42
N ALA A 198 19.33 18.90 14.03
CA ALA A 198 19.16 20.34 13.93
C ALA A 198 19.28 20.86 12.47
N GLU A 199 20.20 20.30 11.68
CA GLU A 199 20.31 20.65 10.25
C GLU A 199 19.10 20.19 9.45
N LEU A 200 18.55 19.02 9.75
CA LEU A 200 17.32 18.52 9.12
C LEU A 200 16.13 19.42 9.47
N ASP A 201 15.98 19.81 10.73
CA ASP A 201 14.91 20.72 11.17
C ASP A 201 15.00 22.08 10.45
N ALA A 202 16.19 22.64 10.32
CA ALA A 202 16.42 23.86 9.53
C ALA A 202 16.05 23.65 8.04
N ALA A 203 16.35 22.48 7.49
CA ALA A 203 15.98 22.15 6.13
C ALA A 203 14.47 21.98 5.95
N LEU A 204 13.73 21.57 7.00
CA LEU A 204 12.28 21.37 6.98
C LEU A 204 11.51 22.68 7.14
N THR A 205 12.03 23.63 7.90
CA THR A 205 11.39 24.93 8.15
C THR A 205 11.59 25.95 7.01
N GLY A 206 12.49 25.67 6.07
CA GLY A 206 12.74 26.56 4.93
C GLY A 206 11.62 26.56 3.89
N GLU A 207 11.51 27.64 3.12
CA GLU A 207 10.56 27.75 2.01
C GLU A 207 10.96 26.88 0.81
N GLY A 208 9.97 26.45 0.01
CA GLY A 208 10.17 25.79 -1.27
C GLY A 208 10.35 24.26 -1.16
N ASN A 209 11.15 23.64 -2.04
CA ASN A 209 11.24 22.20 -2.25
C ASN A 209 11.81 21.40 -1.06
N THR A 210 10.96 21.04 -0.10
CA THR A 210 11.31 20.24 1.10
C THR A 210 11.93 18.89 0.72
N ALA A 211 11.34 18.15 -0.22
CA ALA A 211 11.87 16.87 -0.66
C ALA A 211 13.26 16.99 -1.26
N GLY A 212 13.51 18.04 -2.02
CA GLY A 212 14.84 18.35 -2.58
C GLY A 212 15.87 18.70 -1.49
N ARG A 213 15.47 19.42 -0.44
CA ARG A 213 16.34 19.72 0.70
C ARG A 213 16.71 18.45 1.48
N ILE A 214 15.74 17.61 1.78
CA ILE A 214 15.98 16.32 2.46
C ILE A 214 16.92 15.44 1.64
N ARG A 215 16.75 15.35 0.33
CA ARG A 215 17.69 14.59 -0.53
C ARG A 215 19.12 15.13 -0.46
N ARG A 216 19.29 16.45 -0.51
CA ARG A 216 20.62 17.05 -0.37
C ARG A 216 21.23 16.75 0.99
N PHE A 217 20.43 16.88 2.06
CA PHE A 217 20.82 16.51 3.40
C PHE A 217 21.26 15.04 3.50
N MET A 218 20.43 14.11 3.01
CA MET A 218 20.75 12.67 3.01
C MET A 218 22.03 12.38 2.22
N LYS A 219 22.22 13.00 1.06
CA LYS A 219 23.43 12.85 0.24
C LYS A 219 24.66 13.40 0.96
N LYS A 220 24.55 14.56 1.58
CA LYS A 220 25.63 15.22 2.33
C LYS A 220 26.11 14.33 3.46
N HIS A 221 25.20 13.77 4.24
CA HIS A 221 25.51 12.96 5.43
C HIS A 221 25.62 11.47 5.13
N ARG A 222 25.53 11.05 3.86
CA ARG A 222 25.57 9.63 3.44
C ARG A 222 24.57 8.75 4.20
N LEU A 223 23.41 9.31 4.53
CA LEU A 223 22.35 8.58 5.22
C LEU A 223 21.71 7.58 4.27
N PRO A 224 21.55 6.30 4.69
CA PRO A 224 20.92 5.32 3.84
C PRO A 224 19.44 5.65 3.69
N PHE A 225 18.96 5.65 2.44
CA PHE A 225 17.53 5.62 2.21
C PHE A 225 17.03 4.22 2.55
N LEU A 226 16.22 4.12 3.59
CA LEU A 226 15.55 2.87 3.90
C LEU A 226 14.34 2.75 2.97
N ALA A 227 14.33 1.71 2.16
CA ALA A 227 13.16 1.36 1.37
C ALA A 227 11.95 1.20 2.29
N THR A 228 10.82 1.71 1.88
CA THR A 228 9.66 1.78 2.72
C THR A 228 8.40 1.56 1.92
N ASP A 229 7.31 1.36 2.65
CA ASP A 229 5.99 1.27 2.08
C ASP A 229 5.68 2.48 1.21
N ARG A 230 5.07 2.22 0.08
CA ARG A 230 4.50 3.30 -0.71
C ARG A 230 3.30 3.87 0.03
N SER A 231 3.33 5.16 0.28
CA SER A 231 2.11 5.86 0.64
C SER A 231 1.26 6.06 -0.60
N VAL A 232 0.04 5.55 -0.58
CA VAL A 232 -0.92 5.71 -1.66
C VAL A 232 -2.17 6.42 -1.16
N LEU A 233 -2.71 7.29 -1.98
CA LEU A 233 -4.02 7.87 -1.74
C LEU A 233 -5.08 6.83 -2.10
N ASN A 234 -5.86 6.43 -1.12
CA ASN A 234 -6.98 5.54 -1.35
C ASN A 234 -8.24 6.37 -1.61
N LEU A 235 -8.58 6.54 -2.87
CA LEU A 235 -9.88 7.02 -3.30
C LEU A 235 -10.76 5.81 -3.61
N PRO A 236 -12.09 5.89 -3.45
CA PRO A 236 -12.98 4.83 -3.91
C PRO A 236 -12.67 4.47 -5.35
N ALA A 237 -12.34 3.21 -5.60
CA ALA A 237 -11.96 2.65 -6.89
C ALA A 237 -10.67 3.19 -7.54
N ILE A 238 -9.90 4.06 -6.87
CA ILE A 238 -8.71 4.67 -7.45
C ILE A 238 -7.57 4.69 -6.43
N GLY A 239 -6.50 3.94 -6.69
CA GLY A 239 -5.23 4.06 -5.98
C GLY A 239 -4.34 5.09 -6.66
N LYS A 240 -3.93 6.14 -5.96
CA LYS A 240 -2.95 7.11 -6.47
C LYS A 240 -1.78 7.28 -5.51
N SER A 241 -0.60 7.48 -6.07
CA SER A 241 0.58 7.84 -5.30
C SER A 241 0.43 9.24 -4.71
N MET A 242 1.19 9.54 -3.65
CA MET A 242 1.10 10.74 -2.81
C MET A 242 1.54 12.06 -3.47
N THR A 243 1.69 12.10 -4.79
CA THR A 243 2.03 13.34 -5.48
C THR A 243 0.84 14.26 -5.53
N PHE A 244 0.91 15.36 -4.81
CA PHE A 244 -0.13 16.37 -4.79
C PHE A 244 0.47 17.77 -4.73
N ARG A 245 -0.34 18.78 -5.07
CA ARG A 245 -0.03 20.20 -4.86
C ARG A 245 -1.11 20.82 -4.01
N LEU A 246 -0.70 21.69 -3.10
CA LEU A 246 -1.62 22.56 -2.39
C LEU A 246 -2.11 23.63 -3.36
N VAL A 247 -3.43 23.75 -3.53
CA VAL A 247 -4.04 24.73 -4.42
C VAL A 247 -4.97 25.70 -3.70
N GLY A 248 -5.26 25.45 -2.43
CA GLY A 248 -6.06 26.34 -1.61
C GLY A 248 -6.23 25.83 -0.19
N ILE A 249 -6.78 26.68 0.67
CA ILE A 249 -7.11 26.36 2.08
C ILE A 249 -8.54 26.84 2.32
N THR A 250 -9.38 26.01 2.96
CA THR A 250 -10.73 26.39 3.35
C THR A 250 -10.70 27.33 4.56
N ALA A 251 -11.84 27.95 4.88
CA ALA A 251 -11.98 28.83 6.04
C ALA A 251 -11.66 28.08 7.36
N GLU A 252 -11.88 26.77 7.42
CA GLU A 252 -11.58 25.93 8.58
C GLU A 252 -10.11 25.45 8.61
N GLY A 253 -9.27 25.92 7.70
CA GLY A 253 -7.86 25.56 7.61
C GLY A 253 -7.59 24.17 7.00
N LYS A 254 -8.57 23.57 6.34
CA LYS A 254 -8.37 22.32 5.58
C LYS A 254 -7.72 22.64 4.25
N ARG A 255 -6.74 21.82 3.85
CA ARG A 255 -6.07 22.02 2.57
C ARG A 255 -6.91 21.46 1.43
N ILE A 256 -6.83 22.14 0.28
CA ILE A 256 -7.37 21.67 -0.98
C ILE A 256 -6.17 21.17 -1.80
N LEU A 257 -6.16 19.88 -2.06
CA LEU A 257 -5.06 19.18 -2.72
C LEU A 257 -5.46 18.85 -4.17
N ARG A 258 -4.56 19.15 -5.10
CA ARG A 258 -4.67 18.69 -6.48
C ARG A 258 -3.71 17.51 -6.70
N PHE A 259 -4.22 16.43 -7.22
CA PHE A 259 -3.45 15.24 -7.58
C PHE A 259 -3.30 15.19 -9.09
N ASP A 260 -2.05 15.19 -9.54
CA ASP A 260 -1.74 15.05 -10.94
C ASP A 260 -1.83 13.61 -11.39
N HIS A 261 -2.35 13.43 -12.57
CA HIS A 261 -2.42 12.13 -13.24
C HIS A 261 -1.03 11.76 -13.78
N ASP A 262 -0.61 10.50 -13.56
CA ASP A 262 0.61 9.98 -14.16
C ASP A 262 0.36 9.61 -15.62
N ARG A 263 0.62 10.53 -16.52
CA ARG A 263 0.43 10.34 -17.97
C ARG A 263 1.38 9.33 -18.59
N THR A 264 2.39 8.88 -17.86
CA THR A 264 3.36 7.88 -18.34
C THR A 264 2.87 6.44 -18.18
N ARG A 265 1.74 6.24 -17.52
CA ARG A 265 1.11 4.95 -17.32
C ARG A 265 -0.28 4.93 -17.93
N ARG A 266 -0.63 3.82 -18.54
CA ARG A 266 -2.04 3.57 -18.85
C ARG A 266 -2.81 3.33 -17.56
N HIS A 267 -3.88 4.06 -17.40
CA HIS A 267 -4.82 3.90 -16.30
C HIS A 267 -6.14 3.31 -16.82
N SER A 268 -7.05 3.00 -15.91
CA SER A 268 -8.40 2.64 -16.32
C SER A 268 -9.03 3.82 -17.08
N PRO A 269 -9.93 3.56 -18.02
CA PRO A 269 -10.62 4.63 -18.77
C PRO A 269 -11.33 5.66 -17.88
N ILE A 270 -11.71 5.26 -16.66
CA ILE A 270 -12.30 6.17 -15.68
C ILE A 270 -11.26 7.17 -15.19
N ILE A 271 -10.06 6.71 -14.80
CA ILE A 271 -8.97 7.56 -14.33
C ILE A 271 -8.50 8.48 -15.46
N ASP A 272 -8.36 7.97 -16.67
CA ASP A 272 -7.92 8.76 -17.84
C ASP A 272 -8.92 9.90 -18.18
N ARG A 273 -10.21 9.69 -17.93
CA ARG A 273 -11.25 10.71 -18.13
C ARG A 273 -11.36 11.73 -16.99
N MET A 274 -10.96 11.38 -15.76
CA MET A 274 -11.09 12.27 -14.61
C MET A 274 -10.12 13.46 -14.67
N GLY A 275 -9.03 13.37 -15.40
CA GLY A 275 -8.02 14.44 -15.47
C GLY A 275 -7.41 14.75 -14.10
N GLU A 276 -7.47 16.01 -13.68
CA GLU A 276 -7.01 16.46 -12.38
C GLU A 276 -8.03 16.13 -11.30
N ILE A 277 -7.54 15.66 -10.15
CA ILE A 277 -8.39 15.32 -9.00
C ILE A 277 -8.14 16.33 -7.89
N TYR A 278 -9.20 16.99 -7.45
CA TYR A 278 -9.18 17.93 -6.33
C TYR A 278 -9.82 17.28 -5.10
N ILE A 279 -9.14 17.35 -3.96
CA ILE A 279 -9.63 16.78 -2.71
C ILE A 279 -9.47 17.80 -1.61
N VAL A 280 -10.54 18.04 -0.86
CA VAL A 280 -10.49 18.77 0.41
C VAL A 280 -10.09 17.78 1.49
N GLU A 281 -9.05 18.05 2.26
CA GLU A 281 -8.66 17.20 3.38
C GLU A 281 -9.76 17.15 4.43
N ASN A 282 -9.88 16.00 5.10
CA ASN A 282 -10.91 15.79 6.12
C ASN A 282 -10.68 16.63 7.38
N LYS A 283 -9.45 17.04 7.67
CA LYS A 283 -9.08 17.89 8.81
C LYS A 283 -7.90 18.81 8.47
N SER A 284 -7.77 19.89 9.23
CA SER A 284 -6.55 20.71 9.20
C SER A 284 -5.40 20.04 9.98
N VAL A 285 -4.17 20.46 9.69
CA VAL A 285 -2.98 20.03 10.46
C VAL A 285 -3.11 20.41 11.92
N ALA A 286 -3.58 21.61 12.22
CA ALA A 286 -3.81 22.05 13.59
C ALA A 286 -4.84 21.19 14.34
N ALA A 287 -5.92 20.76 13.66
CA ALA A 287 -6.89 19.84 14.26
C ALA A 287 -6.28 18.46 14.53
N TYR A 288 -5.41 17.98 13.65
CA TYR A 288 -4.67 16.74 13.85
C TYR A 288 -3.72 16.82 15.04
N LEU A 289 -2.94 17.88 15.18
CA LEU A 289 -2.02 18.08 16.32
C LEU A 289 -2.80 18.09 17.65
N ARG A 290 -3.92 18.80 17.71
CA ARG A 290 -4.80 18.74 18.90
C ARG A 290 -5.36 17.33 19.20
N GLN A 291 -5.52 16.48 18.21
CA GLN A 291 -5.89 15.08 18.47
C GLN A 291 -4.74 14.28 19.08
N LEU A 292 -3.51 14.53 18.64
CA LEU A 292 -2.31 13.90 19.22
C LEU A 292 -2.13 14.33 20.69
N GLU A 293 -2.26 15.62 21.00
CA GLU A 293 -2.20 16.14 22.37
C GLU A 293 -3.23 15.46 23.29
N LYS A 294 -4.45 15.26 22.80
CA LYS A 294 -5.49 14.50 23.54
C LYS A 294 -5.14 13.04 23.77
N MET A 295 -4.23 12.49 23.01
CA MET A 295 -3.72 11.14 23.17
C MET A 295 -2.44 11.08 24.02
N GLY A 296 -1.99 12.23 24.57
CA GLY A 296 -0.81 12.32 25.42
C GLY A 296 0.49 12.52 24.66
N GLU A 297 0.45 12.82 23.36
CA GLU A 297 1.63 13.14 22.56
C GLU A 297 1.99 14.63 22.70
N ASP A 298 3.27 14.96 22.60
CA ASP A 298 3.72 16.35 22.53
C ASP A 298 3.63 16.83 21.07
N ALA A 299 2.88 17.90 20.84
CA ALA A 299 2.71 18.47 19.50
C ALA A 299 4.04 19.01 18.92
N GLU A 300 4.98 19.41 19.76
CA GLU A 300 6.30 19.90 19.32
C GLU A 300 7.12 18.80 18.62
N ASP A 301 6.98 17.54 19.02
CA ASP A 301 7.61 16.39 18.34
C ASP A 301 7.15 16.23 16.89
N TYR A 302 6.05 16.87 16.52
CA TYR A 302 5.46 16.83 15.19
C TYR A 302 5.57 18.16 14.44
N ALA A 303 6.25 19.17 15.00
CA ALA A 303 6.26 20.53 14.45
C ALA A 303 6.75 20.60 12.98
N SER A 304 7.67 19.73 12.59
CA SER A 304 8.16 19.62 11.20
C SER A 304 7.05 19.31 10.18
N ILE A 305 5.87 18.83 10.62
CA ILE A 305 4.72 18.56 9.73
C ILE A 305 4.35 19.78 8.89
N TRP A 306 4.58 21.00 9.41
CA TRP A 306 4.30 22.23 8.69
C TRP A 306 5.15 22.37 7.42
N GLY A 307 6.37 21.84 7.41
CA GLY A 307 7.23 21.78 6.23
C GLY A 307 6.70 20.92 5.09
N TYR A 308 5.78 20.02 5.38
CA TYR A 308 5.15 19.12 4.41
C TYR A 308 3.77 19.56 3.96
N THR A 309 3.28 20.70 4.44
CA THR A 309 1.92 21.19 4.14
C THR A 309 1.75 21.62 2.68
N HIS A 310 2.81 22.05 2.03
CA HIS A 310 2.76 22.49 0.64
C HIS A 310 2.71 21.36 -0.39
N GLY A 311 2.88 20.11 0.06
CA GLY A 311 2.70 18.95 -0.78
C GLY A 311 3.67 18.91 -1.95
N GLN A 312 4.97 18.96 -1.66
CA GLN A 312 5.95 18.84 -2.74
C GLN A 312 6.03 17.40 -3.20
N THR A 313 5.69 17.23 -4.45
CA THR A 313 5.95 16.00 -5.15
C THR A 313 7.45 15.77 -5.21
N GLU A 314 7.90 14.55 -4.96
CA GLU A 314 9.21 14.17 -5.46
C GLU A 314 9.26 14.49 -6.95
N PRO A 315 10.30 15.21 -7.44
CA PRO A 315 10.51 15.30 -8.86
C PRO A 315 10.59 13.85 -9.36
N ARG A 316 9.61 13.45 -10.15
CA ARG A 316 9.68 12.16 -10.83
C ARG A 316 10.91 12.24 -11.70
N PHE A 317 11.85 11.32 -11.53
CA PHE A 317 12.87 11.10 -12.52
C PHE A 317 12.11 10.85 -13.82
N GLY A 318 12.50 11.52 -14.90
CA GLY A 318 11.99 11.21 -16.22
C GLY A 318 12.07 9.70 -16.41
N LEU A 319 11.16 9.13 -17.18
CA LEU A 319 11.19 7.72 -17.52
C LEU A 319 12.65 7.35 -17.83
N TYR A 320 13.18 6.41 -17.05
CA TYR A 320 14.44 5.80 -17.41
C TYR A 320 14.18 5.02 -18.70
N VAL A 321 14.59 5.58 -19.80
CA VAL A 321 14.61 4.88 -21.07
C VAL A 321 15.80 3.94 -20.95
N TYR A 322 15.53 2.65 -20.91
CA TYR A 322 16.56 1.61 -21.00
C TYR A 322 17.07 1.59 -22.44
N PRO A 323 18.26 2.18 -22.76
CA PRO A 323 18.64 2.41 -24.14
C PRO A 323 18.87 1.14 -24.93
N ASP A 324 19.12 0.02 -24.28
CA ASP A 324 19.48 -1.25 -24.92
C ASP A 324 18.51 -2.38 -24.59
N PHE A 325 17.30 -2.08 -24.16
CA PHE A 325 16.34 -3.13 -23.83
C PHE A 325 15.60 -3.57 -25.11
N PRO A 326 15.76 -4.84 -25.56
CA PRO A 326 15.17 -5.30 -26.81
C PRO A 326 13.64 -5.42 -26.78
N PHE A 327 13.01 -5.09 -25.67
CA PHE A 327 11.56 -5.02 -25.59
C PHE A 327 11.06 -3.72 -26.19
N GLY A 328 10.71 -3.75 -27.46
CA GLY A 328 9.68 -2.84 -27.89
C GLY A 328 8.44 -3.11 -27.05
N VAL A 329 8.15 -2.26 -26.06
CA VAL A 329 6.82 -2.22 -25.44
C VAL A 329 5.87 -1.77 -26.53
N THR A 330 5.46 -2.72 -27.35
CA THR A 330 4.43 -2.48 -28.36
C THR A 330 3.09 -2.70 -27.70
N ASP A 331 2.05 -2.05 -28.19
CA ASP A 331 0.65 -2.30 -27.81
C ASP A 331 0.25 -3.78 -27.99
N ARG A 332 1.09 -4.58 -28.57
CA ARG A 332 0.93 -6.02 -28.84
C ARG A 332 1.44 -6.93 -27.72
N VAL A 333 2.10 -6.39 -26.71
CA VAL A 333 2.65 -7.20 -25.61
C VAL A 333 1.59 -7.35 -24.51
N SER A 334 0.50 -8.04 -24.82
CA SER A 334 -0.55 -8.33 -23.86
C SER A 334 -0.27 -9.56 -22.99
N ASN A 335 0.60 -10.47 -23.43
CA ASN A 335 0.92 -11.71 -22.75
C ASN A 335 2.41 -12.03 -22.87
N LEU A 336 3.24 -11.21 -22.23
CA LEU A 336 4.65 -11.55 -22.08
C LEU A 336 4.79 -12.80 -21.21
N GLU A 337 5.14 -13.91 -21.81
CA GLU A 337 5.85 -14.95 -21.09
C GLU A 337 7.29 -14.43 -20.92
N LEU A 338 7.61 -14.08 -19.70
CA LEU A 338 9.00 -13.91 -19.30
C LEU A 338 9.54 -15.32 -19.13
N GLU A 339 10.37 -15.79 -20.07
CA GLU A 339 11.23 -16.95 -19.89
C GLU A 339 12.22 -16.73 -18.75
#